data_8c46727936de2e087e88af9660e6a822
#
_entry.id   8c46727936de2e087e88af9660e6a822
#
_cell.length_a   1.000
_cell.length_b   1.000
_cell.length_c   1.000
_cell.angle_alpha   90.00
_cell.angle_beta   90.00
_cell.angle_gamma   90.00
#
_symmetry.space_group_name_H-M   'P 1'
#
loop_
_entity.id
_entity.type
_entity.pdbx_description
1 polymer ?
#
loop_
_entity_poly.entity_id
_entity_poly.type
_entity_poly.pdbx_seq_one_letter_code
_entity_poly.pdbx_strand_id
1 'polypeptide(L)'
;MNRVEFINEVAKCKKVSHGNAYRSVNAVMDTIRLALMCGECIEIGGFGTFTVVTDLKGERIPVFKGGRAMKKVLNSTESKEGERYE
;
A
#
# COMPACT_ATOMS: atom_id res chain seq x y z
N MET A 1 9.95 7.21 0.77
CA MET A 1 9.14 8.37 1.18
C MET A 1 8.36 8.04 2.45
N ASN A 2 8.13 9.04 3.26
CA ASN A 2 7.38 8.85 4.49
C ASN A 2 5.90 9.18 4.25
N ARG A 3 5.10 9.16 5.33
CA ARG A 3 3.66 9.38 5.16
C ARG A 3 3.34 10.76 4.62
N VAL A 4 4.04 11.78 5.10
CA VAL A 4 3.78 13.14 4.64
C VAL A 4 4.06 13.26 3.15
N GLU A 5 5.19 12.72 2.72
CA GLU A 5 5.57 12.76 1.31
C GLU A 5 4.60 11.96 0.46
N PHE A 6 4.14 10.84 0.99
CA PHE A 6 3.20 10.00 0.28
C PHE A 6 1.87 10.74 0.07
N ILE A 7 1.38 11.39 1.11
CA ILE A 7 0.15 12.17 1.01
C ILE A 7 0.29 13.29 0.00
N ASN A 8 1.45 13.96 0.01
CA ASN A 8 1.70 15.01 -0.96
C ASN A 8 1.68 14.48 -2.38
N GLU A 9 2.22 13.28 -2.59
CA GLU A 9 2.21 12.67 -3.91
C GLU A 9 0.80 12.32 -4.35
N VAL A 10 -0.03 11.83 -3.44
CA VAL A 10 -1.41 11.52 -3.78
C VAL A 10 -2.14 12.79 -4.21
N ALA A 11 -1.96 13.87 -3.45
CA ALA A 11 -2.61 15.14 -3.80
C ALA A 11 -2.19 15.61 -5.18
N LYS A 12 -0.90 15.49 -5.47
CA LYS A 12 -0.34 15.94 -6.73
C LYS A 12 -0.81 15.07 -7.88
N CYS A 13 -0.71 13.76 -7.73
CA CYS A 13 -1.05 12.83 -8.82
C CYS A 13 -2.53 12.82 -9.13
N LYS A 14 -3.36 13.00 -8.13
CA LYS A 14 -4.80 12.94 -8.33
C LYS A 14 -5.43 14.32 -8.40
N LYS A 15 -4.62 15.36 -8.27
CA LYS A 15 -5.10 16.74 -8.37
C LYS A 15 -6.23 17.01 -7.40
N VAL A 16 -6.04 16.56 -6.17
CA VAL A 16 -6.99 16.83 -5.11
C VAL A 16 -6.29 17.69 -4.06
N SER A 17 -7.07 18.30 -3.18
CA SER A 17 -6.49 19.13 -2.14
C SER A 17 -5.68 18.27 -1.19
N HIS A 18 -4.74 18.92 -0.50
CA HIS A 18 -3.93 18.22 0.49
C HIS A 18 -4.82 17.64 1.58
N GLY A 19 -5.85 18.37 2.00
CA GLY A 19 -6.75 17.87 3.03
C GLY A 19 -7.51 16.63 2.59
N ASN A 20 -7.96 16.60 1.33
CA ASN A 20 -8.64 15.42 0.82
C ASN A 20 -7.69 14.24 0.72
N ALA A 21 -6.47 14.47 0.26
CA ALA A 21 -5.49 13.41 0.17
C ALA A 21 -5.15 12.87 1.56
N TYR A 22 -5.00 13.76 2.53
CA TYR A 22 -4.70 13.38 3.91
C TYR A 22 -5.79 12.45 4.45
N ARG A 23 -7.05 12.85 4.30
CA ARG A 23 -8.16 12.06 4.81
C ARG A 23 -8.27 10.72 4.10
N SER A 24 -8.08 10.72 2.79
CA SER A 24 -8.21 9.49 2.02
C SER A 24 -7.13 8.47 2.37
N VAL A 25 -5.89 8.94 2.42
CA VAL A 25 -4.77 8.04 2.74
C VAL A 25 -4.93 7.47 4.13
N ASN A 26 -5.25 8.33 5.10
CA ASN A 26 -5.40 7.86 6.48
C ASN A 26 -6.58 6.91 6.64
N ALA A 27 -7.67 7.15 5.91
CA ALA A 27 -8.81 6.25 5.97
C ALA A 27 -8.44 4.87 5.46
N VAL A 28 -7.70 4.80 4.37
CA VAL A 28 -7.28 3.52 3.82
C VAL A 28 -6.34 2.81 4.78
N MET A 29 -5.36 3.52 5.31
CA MET A 29 -4.41 2.91 6.24
C MET A 29 -5.08 2.41 7.51
N ASP A 30 -6.02 3.18 8.05
CA ASP A 30 -6.73 2.78 9.24
C ASP A 30 -7.58 1.55 8.98
N THR A 31 -8.22 1.50 7.81
CA THR A 31 -9.05 0.36 7.46
C THR A 31 -8.23 -0.92 7.32
N ILE A 32 -7.05 -0.80 6.69
CA ILE A 32 -6.17 -1.95 6.57
C ILE A 32 -5.74 -2.43 7.95
N ARG A 33 -5.36 -1.50 8.82
CA ARG A 33 -4.93 -1.86 10.17
C ARG A 33 -6.03 -2.59 10.93
N LEU A 34 -7.24 -2.07 10.87
CA LEU A 34 -8.36 -2.68 11.59
C LEU A 34 -8.70 -4.06 11.05
N ALA A 35 -8.71 -4.21 9.73
CA ALA A 35 -9.02 -5.51 9.14
C ALA A 35 -7.99 -6.55 9.55
N LEU A 36 -6.72 -6.18 9.53
CA LEU A 36 -5.66 -7.12 9.92
C LEU A 36 -5.74 -7.46 11.39
N MET A 37 -6.12 -6.49 12.23
CA MET A 37 -6.33 -6.76 13.65
C MET A 37 -7.41 -7.80 13.87
N CYS A 38 -8.42 -7.80 13.02
CA CYS A 38 -9.51 -8.76 13.11
C CYS A 38 -9.20 -10.09 12.43
N GLY A 39 -7.99 -10.23 11.91
CA GLY A 39 -7.60 -11.47 11.27
C GLY A 39 -8.07 -11.62 9.84
N GLU A 40 -8.47 -10.53 9.22
CA GLU A 40 -8.95 -10.58 7.85
C GLU A 40 -7.82 -10.37 6.87
N CYS A 41 -7.98 -11.00 5.72
CA CYS A 41 -7.07 -10.87 4.60
C CYS A 41 -7.70 -9.89 3.62
N ILE A 42 -6.90 -8.99 3.07
CA ILE A 42 -7.42 -7.97 2.18
C ILE A 42 -6.82 -8.17 0.79
N GLU A 43 -7.65 -8.58 -0.15
CA GLU A 43 -7.22 -8.76 -1.53
C GLU A 43 -7.68 -7.58 -2.36
N ILE A 44 -6.72 -6.87 -2.94
CA ILE A 44 -7.04 -5.71 -3.77
C ILE A 44 -6.60 -6.04 -5.19
N GLY A 45 -7.59 -6.25 -6.06
CA GLY A 45 -7.31 -6.63 -7.44
C GLY A 45 -6.41 -5.62 -8.13
N GLY A 46 -5.41 -6.13 -8.84
CA GLY A 46 -4.46 -5.28 -9.53
C GLY A 46 -3.36 -4.73 -8.66
N PHE A 47 -3.41 -4.97 -7.37
CA PHE A 47 -2.45 -4.41 -6.44
C PHE A 47 -1.75 -5.51 -5.63
N GLY A 48 -2.48 -6.20 -4.79
CA GLY A 48 -1.89 -7.26 -3.98
C GLY A 48 -2.75 -7.62 -2.81
N THR A 49 -2.15 -8.36 -1.88
CA THR A 49 -2.88 -8.91 -0.75
C THR A 49 -2.14 -8.57 0.54
N PHE A 50 -2.90 -8.02 1.49
CA PHE A 50 -2.39 -7.80 2.85
C PHE A 50 -2.89 -8.93 3.73
N THR A 51 -1.99 -9.52 4.49
CA THR A 51 -2.37 -10.61 5.38
C THR A 51 -1.49 -10.59 6.62
N VAL A 52 -1.78 -11.47 7.56
CA VAL A 52 -1.01 -11.59 8.78
C VAL A 52 -0.54 -13.03 8.89
N VAL A 53 0.73 -13.22 9.20
CA VAL A 53 1.26 -14.53 9.50
C VAL A 53 1.72 -14.54 10.94
N THR A 54 1.79 -15.73 11.53
CA THR A 54 2.21 -15.88 12.92
C THR A 54 3.53 -16.63 12.92
N ASP A 55 4.53 -16.07 13.58
CA ASP A 55 5.82 -16.72 13.64
C ASP A 55 5.81 -17.80 14.73
N LEU A 56 6.98 -18.43 14.90
CA LEU A 56 7.10 -19.54 15.84
C LEU A 56 6.90 -19.11 17.29
N LYS A 57 7.11 -17.83 17.56
CA LYS A 57 6.93 -17.30 18.91
C LYS A 57 5.51 -16.83 19.16
N GLY A 58 4.63 -16.97 18.18
CA GLY A 58 3.28 -16.53 18.32
C GLY A 58 3.07 -15.06 17.99
N GLU A 59 4.09 -14.39 17.50
CA GLU A 59 3.98 -12.99 17.14
C GLU A 59 3.32 -12.85 15.77
N ARG A 60 2.40 -11.92 15.64
CA ARG A 60 1.67 -11.69 14.40
C ARG A 60 2.41 -10.66 13.58
N ILE A 61 2.68 -11.00 12.33
CA ILE A 61 3.48 -10.18 11.45
C ILE A 61 2.68 -9.82 10.22
N PRO A 62 2.52 -8.52 9.91
CA PRO A 62 1.81 -8.14 8.70
C PRO A 62 2.69 -8.39 7.47
N VAL A 63 2.06 -8.87 6.40
CA VAL A 63 2.75 -9.20 5.17
C VAL A 63 1.96 -8.65 4.01
N PHE A 64 2.66 -8.07 3.04
CA PHE A 64 2.07 -7.64 1.80
C PHE A 64 2.66 -8.48 0.67
N LYS A 65 1.80 -9.07 -0.15
CA LYS A 65 2.23 -9.80 -1.34
C LYS A 65 1.71 -9.07 -2.56
N GLY A 66 2.63 -8.65 -3.42
CA GLY A 66 2.22 -8.00 -4.66
C GLY A 66 1.48 -8.95 -5.57
N GLY A 67 0.45 -8.44 -6.23
CA GLY A 67 -0.30 -9.24 -7.16
C GLY A 67 0.43 -9.37 -8.48
N ARG A 68 -0.16 -10.18 -9.38
CA ARG A 68 0.46 -10.44 -10.67
C ARG A 68 0.66 -9.15 -11.47
N ALA A 69 -0.35 -8.29 -11.50
CA ALA A 69 -0.26 -7.06 -12.25
C ALA A 69 0.82 -6.15 -11.69
N MET A 70 0.93 -6.08 -10.37
CA MET A 70 1.95 -5.28 -9.73
C MET A 70 3.34 -5.79 -10.07
N LYS A 71 3.54 -7.11 -10.01
CA LYS A 71 4.83 -7.69 -10.31
C LYS A 71 5.21 -7.44 -11.74
N LYS A 72 4.24 -7.51 -12.64
CA LYS A 72 4.49 -7.29 -14.04
C LYS A 72 4.98 -5.86 -14.29
N VAL A 73 4.36 -4.89 -13.66
CA VAL A 73 4.76 -3.50 -13.80
C VAL A 73 6.16 -3.29 -13.27
N LEU A 74 6.48 -3.88 -12.11
CA LEU A 74 7.78 -3.68 -11.50
C LEU A 74 8.90 -4.33 -12.31
N ASN A 75 8.58 -5.35 -13.08
CA ASN A 75 9.60 -6.06 -13.86
C ASN A 75 9.57 -5.71 -15.34
N SER A 76 8.87 -4.65 -15.69
CA SER A 76 8.81 -4.18 -17.04
C SER A 76 10.12 -3.51 -17.42
N THR A 77 10.47 -3.58 -18.71
CA THR A 77 11.71 -2.96 -19.17
C THR A 77 11.62 -1.45 -19.21
N GLU A 78 10.41 -0.91 -19.18
CA GLU A 78 10.27 0.54 -19.05
C GLU A 78 10.41 0.95 -17.64
N SER A 79 10.98 0.12 -16.85
CA SER A 79 11.06 0.32 -15.43
C SER A 79 11.83 1.55 -15.02
N LYS A 80 12.40 2.25 -15.95
CA LYS A 80 13.02 3.50 -15.59
C LYS A 80 12.00 4.44 -14.97
N GLU A 81 10.75 4.13 -15.06
CA GLU A 81 9.78 4.87 -14.28
C GLU A 81 10.08 4.76 -12.82
N GLY A 82 10.73 3.71 -12.43
CA GLY A 82 11.11 3.59 -11.04
C GLY A 82 11.94 4.75 -10.58
N GLU A 83 12.55 5.42 -11.50
CA GLU A 83 13.37 6.56 -11.15
C GLU A 83 12.59 7.63 -10.45
N ARG A 84 11.32 7.69 -10.71
CA ARG A 84 10.51 8.72 -10.10
C ARG A 84 10.37 8.55 -8.62
N TYR A 85 10.69 7.39 -8.11
CA TYR A 85 10.52 7.10 -6.70
C TYR A 85 11.80 7.21 -5.91
N GLU A 86 12.81 7.65 -6.52
CA GLU A 86 14.08 7.80 -5.83
C GLU A 86 14.23 9.10 -5.11
#